data_480b807f1d1330fef3540b895a04e0a5
#
_entry.id   480b807f1d1330fef3540b895a04e0a5
#
_cell.length_a   1.000
_cell.length_b   1.000
_cell.length_c   1.000
_cell.angle_alpha   90.00
_cell.angle_beta   90.00
_cell.angle_gamma   90.00
#
_symmetry.space_group_name_H-M   'P 1'
#
loop_
_entity.id
_entity.type
_entity.pdbx_description
1 polymer ?
#
loop_
_entity_poly.entity_id
_entity_poly.type
_entity_poly.pdbx_seq_one_letter_code
_entity_poly.pdbx_strand_id
1 'polypeptide(L)'
;NTFVLTMEDIVGDDTKVSLSYKGLAEDVQQGTVILIDDGLIGLKVKEIVDQDIVCEIVNGGELGERKGVNVPNVPVRLPAITEKDKEDIKFGVEQDIDFIAASFVRNAECVLEIRAFLKELDAPYIPIIAKIENAEGIRNIDEIIRAADGIMVARGDLGVEIPAEELEKMSTVGDV
;
A
#
# COMPACT_ATOMS: atom_id res chain seq x y z
N ASN A 1 -19.31 12.29 -13.67
CA ASN A 1 -18.34 13.40 -13.65
C ASN A 1 -16.93 12.81 -13.84
N THR A 2 -16.01 13.63 -14.37
CA THR A 2 -14.61 13.24 -14.60
C THR A 2 -13.73 13.89 -13.54
N PHE A 3 -12.70 13.15 -13.09
CA PHE A 3 -11.68 13.62 -12.16
C PHE A 3 -10.31 13.12 -12.62
N VAL A 4 -9.26 13.91 -12.43
CA VAL A 4 -7.93 13.59 -12.93
C VAL A 4 -6.96 13.39 -11.78
N LEU A 5 -6.27 12.25 -11.79
CA LEU A 5 -5.11 11.99 -10.93
C LEU A 5 -3.85 12.22 -11.75
N THR A 6 -2.94 13.07 -11.28
CA THR A 6 -1.73 13.39 -12.03
C THR A 6 -0.45 13.01 -11.31
N MET A 7 0.57 12.66 -12.10
CA MET A 7 1.93 12.41 -11.59
C MET A 7 2.72 13.72 -11.46
N GLU A 8 2.19 14.85 -11.94
CA GLU A 8 2.80 16.17 -11.74
C GLU A 8 2.58 16.67 -10.30
N ASP A 9 3.52 17.49 -9.80
CA ASP A 9 3.36 18.12 -8.48
C ASP A 9 2.59 19.44 -8.65
N ILE A 10 1.31 19.41 -8.31
CA ILE A 10 0.41 20.56 -8.40
C ILE A 10 -0.31 20.80 -7.06
N VAL A 11 -0.82 22.00 -6.88
CA VAL A 11 -1.88 22.26 -5.91
C VAL A 11 -3.18 21.77 -6.51
N GLY A 12 -3.81 20.77 -5.87
CA GLY A 12 -5.05 20.17 -6.35
C GLY A 12 -6.26 21.07 -6.24
N ASP A 13 -7.29 20.77 -7.04
CA ASP A 13 -8.60 21.41 -7.02
C ASP A 13 -9.72 20.35 -7.14
N ASP A 14 -10.96 20.76 -7.40
CA ASP A 14 -12.13 19.89 -7.55
C ASP A 14 -12.16 19.09 -8.86
N THR A 15 -11.16 19.24 -9.72
CA THR A 15 -11.05 18.55 -11.02
C THR A 15 -9.80 17.68 -11.15
N LYS A 16 -8.70 18.04 -10.47
CA LYS A 16 -7.39 17.41 -10.62
C LYS A 16 -6.56 17.47 -9.32
N VAL A 17 -5.93 16.35 -8.95
CA VAL A 17 -5.02 16.28 -7.81
C VAL A 17 -3.75 15.50 -8.15
N SER A 18 -2.64 15.81 -7.46
CA SER A 18 -1.38 15.09 -7.61
C SER A 18 -1.33 13.84 -6.71
N LEU A 19 -0.62 12.81 -7.21
CA LEU A 19 -0.28 11.61 -6.45
C LEU A 19 1.21 11.63 -6.07
N SER A 20 1.51 11.08 -4.90
CA SER A 20 2.90 10.90 -4.43
C SER A 20 3.63 9.82 -5.23
N TYR A 21 2.94 8.72 -5.57
CA TYR A 21 3.52 7.65 -6.38
C TYR A 21 3.45 8.00 -7.87
N LYS A 22 4.60 8.35 -8.44
CA LYS A 22 4.72 8.84 -9.83
C LYS A 22 4.61 7.74 -10.90
N GLY A 23 4.70 6.47 -10.51
CA GLY A 23 4.59 5.32 -11.42
C GLY A 23 3.16 4.83 -11.67
N LEU A 24 2.15 5.39 -10.99
CA LEU A 24 0.80 4.82 -11.05
C LEU A 24 0.20 4.82 -12.46
N ALA A 25 0.48 5.85 -13.26
CA ALA A 25 0.00 5.92 -14.65
C ALA A 25 0.51 4.77 -15.54
N GLU A 26 1.66 4.18 -15.19
CA GLU A 26 2.22 3.01 -15.89
C GLU A 26 1.67 1.68 -15.35
N ASP A 27 1.17 1.66 -14.12
CA ASP A 27 0.69 0.45 -13.46
C ASP A 27 -0.79 0.18 -13.72
N VAL A 28 -1.58 1.22 -13.98
CA VAL A 28 -3.02 1.10 -14.22
C VAL A 28 -3.37 1.03 -15.70
N GLN A 29 -4.58 0.59 -16.00
CA GLN A 29 -5.13 0.54 -17.34
C GLN A 29 -6.59 0.98 -17.36
N GLN A 30 -7.15 1.20 -18.55
CA GLN A 30 -8.58 1.51 -18.69
C GLN A 30 -9.43 0.45 -17.98
N GLY A 31 -10.38 0.91 -17.18
CA GLY A 31 -11.27 0.06 -16.39
C GLY A 31 -10.77 -0.25 -14.99
N THR A 32 -9.50 0.03 -14.66
CA THR A 32 -8.96 -0.10 -13.29
C THR A 32 -9.80 0.72 -12.31
N VAL A 33 -10.08 0.13 -11.15
CA VAL A 33 -10.72 0.83 -10.03
C VAL A 33 -9.64 1.40 -9.12
N ILE A 34 -9.77 2.66 -8.76
CA ILE A 34 -8.92 3.35 -7.79
C ILE A 34 -9.81 3.79 -6.64
N LEU A 35 -9.42 3.45 -5.44
CA LEU A 35 -10.12 3.79 -4.20
C LEU A 35 -9.29 4.82 -3.42
N ILE A 36 -9.95 5.84 -2.87
CA ILE A 36 -9.29 6.88 -2.08
C ILE A 36 -10.02 6.99 -0.75
N ASP A 37 -9.25 7.29 0.32
CA ASP A 37 -9.76 7.46 1.69
C ASP A 37 -10.53 6.20 2.14
N ASP A 38 -9.81 5.07 2.19
CA ASP A 38 -10.34 3.76 2.61
C ASP A 38 -11.59 3.30 1.84
N GLY A 39 -11.67 3.70 0.57
CA GLY A 39 -12.77 3.34 -0.32
C GLY A 39 -13.99 4.26 -0.26
N LEU A 40 -13.95 5.35 0.51
CA LEU A 40 -15.02 6.34 0.55
C LEU A 40 -15.23 7.03 -0.80
N ILE A 41 -14.13 7.21 -1.57
CA ILE A 41 -14.18 7.75 -2.93
C ILE A 41 -13.75 6.64 -3.89
N GLY A 42 -14.58 6.36 -4.87
CA GLY A 42 -14.34 5.36 -5.91
C GLY A 42 -14.21 6.00 -7.29
N LEU A 43 -13.10 5.71 -7.95
CA LEU A 43 -12.79 6.17 -9.29
C LEU A 43 -12.61 4.97 -10.23
N LYS A 44 -12.94 5.15 -11.50
CA LYS A 44 -12.66 4.17 -12.56
C LYS A 44 -11.89 4.81 -13.69
N VAL A 45 -10.74 4.25 -14.02
CA VAL A 45 -9.88 4.76 -15.11
C VAL A 45 -10.62 4.67 -16.44
N LYS A 46 -10.74 5.80 -17.13
CA LYS A 46 -11.29 5.93 -18.49
C LYS A 46 -10.17 5.88 -19.52
N GLU A 47 -9.16 6.67 -19.32
CA GLU A 47 -7.99 6.78 -20.21
C GLU A 47 -6.78 7.29 -19.43
N ILE A 48 -5.61 7.10 -20.00
CA ILE A 48 -4.35 7.63 -19.50
C ILE A 48 -3.77 8.49 -20.60
N VAL A 49 -3.47 9.75 -20.27
CA VAL A 49 -2.91 10.73 -21.21
C VAL A 49 -1.62 11.28 -20.58
N ASP A 50 -0.50 10.88 -21.13
CA ASP A 50 0.84 11.24 -20.60
C ASP A 50 0.99 10.86 -19.12
N GLN A 51 0.99 11.84 -18.22
CA GLN A 51 1.11 11.66 -16.76
C GLN A 51 -0.24 11.82 -16.03
N ASP A 52 -1.34 11.87 -16.76
CA ASP A 52 -2.68 12.06 -16.23
C ASP A 52 -3.50 10.77 -16.34
N ILE A 53 -4.09 10.35 -15.24
CA ILE A 53 -5.07 9.28 -15.20
C ILE A 53 -6.45 9.93 -15.16
N VAL A 54 -7.16 9.91 -16.28
CA VAL A 54 -8.51 10.45 -16.39
C VAL A 54 -9.51 9.42 -15.90
N CYS A 55 -10.24 9.76 -14.85
CA CYS A 55 -11.16 8.84 -14.19
C CYS A 55 -12.61 9.30 -14.28
N GLU A 56 -13.51 8.34 -14.28
CA GLU A 56 -14.92 8.52 -13.96
C GLU A 56 -15.12 8.40 -12.45
N ILE A 57 -15.84 9.34 -11.84
CA ILE A 57 -16.24 9.25 -10.44
C ILE A 57 -17.37 8.24 -10.32
N VAL A 58 -17.11 7.10 -9.67
CA VAL A 58 -18.11 6.05 -9.38
C VAL A 58 -18.84 6.39 -8.08
N ASN A 59 -18.07 6.72 -7.05
CA ASN A 59 -18.57 7.21 -5.78
C ASN A 59 -17.79 8.46 -5.39
N GLY A 60 -18.48 9.57 -5.18
CA GLY A 60 -17.87 10.85 -4.83
C GLY A 60 -17.94 11.11 -3.34
N GLY A 61 -17.10 12.03 -2.87
CA GLY A 61 -17.02 12.45 -1.47
C GLY A 61 -16.15 13.69 -1.32
N GLU A 62 -15.98 14.14 -0.10
CA GLU A 62 -15.05 15.20 0.24
C GLU A 62 -13.62 14.63 0.28
N LEU A 63 -12.75 15.11 -0.58
CA LEU A 63 -11.36 14.68 -0.67
C LEU A 63 -10.45 15.58 0.18
N GLY A 64 -9.98 15.04 1.30
CA GLY A 64 -8.99 15.69 2.15
C GLY A 64 -7.56 15.51 1.64
N GLU A 65 -6.62 16.24 2.26
CA GLU A 65 -5.19 16.09 1.97
C GLU A 65 -4.61 14.79 2.53
N ARG A 66 -3.58 14.26 1.85
CA ARG A 66 -2.79 13.09 2.29
C ARG A 66 -3.61 11.83 2.55
N LYS A 67 -4.65 11.62 1.75
CA LYS A 67 -5.46 10.41 1.82
C LYS A 67 -4.79 9.23 1.13
N GLY A 68 -4.98 8.04 1.70
CA GLY A 68 -4.52 6.78 1.12
C GLY A 68 -5.19 6.51 -0.24
N VAL A 69 -4.43 5.91 -1.14
CA VAL A 69 -4.91 5.48 -2.46
C VAL A 69 -4.65 3.99 -2.59
N ASN A 70 -5.71 3.23 -2.82
CA ASN A 70 -5.68 1.79 -3.05
C ASN A 70 -6.03 1.49 -4.50
N VAL A 71 -5.36 0.52 -5.08
CA VAL A 71 -5.62 0.04 -6.45
C VAL A 71 -5.78 -1.47 -6.41
N PRO A 72 -6.95 -1.98 -6.02
CA PRO A 72 -7.18 -3.40 -5.84
C PRO A 72 -6.83 -4.22 -7.09
N ASN A 73 -6.16 -5.36 -6.90
CA ASN A 73 -5.74 -6.28 -7.94
C ASN A 73 -4.72 -5.74 -8.97
N VAL A 74 -4.11 -4.58 -8.71
CA VAL A 74 -3.03 -4.04 -9.54
C VAL A 74 -1.71 -4.17 -8.79
N PRO A 75 -0.72 -4.87 -9.34
CA PRO A 75 0.61 -4.90 -8.74
C PRO A 75 1.30 -3.55 -8.93
N VAL A 76 1.39 -2.76 -7.86
CA VAL A 76 2.11 -1.48 -7.88
C VAL A 76 3.61 -1.70 -7.65
N ARG A 77 4.44 -1.04 -8.46
CA ARG A 77 5.91 -1.16 -8.41
C ARG A 77 6.54 -0.19 -7.41
N LEU A 78 5.98 -0.14 -6.20
CA LEU A 78 6.56 0.64 -5.11
C LEU A 78 7.79 -0.08 -4.53
N PRO A 79 8.87 0.65 -4.13
CA PRO A 79 9.93 0.06 -3.33
C PRO A 79 9.36 -0.48 -2.01
N ALA A 80 10.04 -1.45 -1.42
CA ALA A 80 9.61 -2.00 -0.12
C ALA A 80 9.78 -0.97 1.00
N ILE A 81 10.86 -0.18 0.94
CA ILE A 81 11.12 0.96 1.81
C ILE A 81 11.53 2.18 0.97
N THR A 82 10.95 3.32 1.29
CA THR A 82 11.33 4.62 0.69
C THR A 82 12.52 5.23 1.44
N GLU A 83 13.13 6.29 0.88
CA GLU A 83 14.18 7.02 1.61
C GLU A 83 13.67 7.60 2.92
N LYS A 84 12.41 8.04 2.95
CA LYS A 84 11.78 8.49 4.20
C LYS A 84 11.64 7.34 5.21
N ASP A 85 11.24 6.16 4.78
CA ASP A 85 11.15 4.99 5.66
C ASP A 85 12.52 4.64 6.24
N LYS A 86 13.60 4.77 5.47
CA LYS A 86 14.97 4.58 5.95
C LYS A 86 15.34 5.58 7.03
N GLU A 87 14.98 6.86 6.84
CA GLU A 87 15.19 7.89 7.87
C GLU A 87 14.41 7.57 9.15
N ASP A 88 13.15 7.16 9.02
CA ASP A 88 12.28 6.81 10.13
C ASP A 88 12.77 5.54 10.86
N ILE A 89 13.24 4.51 10.13
CA ILE A 89 13.85 3.30 10.70
C ILE A 89 15.14 3.66 11.46
N LYS A 90 16.00 4.47 10.87
CA LYS A 90 17.23 4.93 11.53
C LYS A 90 16.93 5.66 12.83
N PHE A 91 15.97 6.59 12.81
CA PHE A 91 15.52 7.28 14.00
C PHE A 91 14.97 6.30 15.05
N GLY A 92 14.16 5.33 14.63
CA GLY A 92 13.65 4.28 15.51
C GLY A 92 14.75 3.47 16.19
N VAL A 93 15.77 3.05 15.43
CA VAL A 93 16.94 2.34 15.97
C VAL A 93 17.67 3.20 17.01
N GLU A 94 17.87 4.50 16.75
CA GLU A 94 18.48 5.45 17.70
C GLU A 94 17.64 5.64 18.98
N GLN A 95 16.34 5.33 18.95
CA GLN A 95 15.41 5.39 20.08
C GLN A 95 15.15 4.03 20.73
N ASP A 96 15.96 3.00 20.43
CA ASP A 96 15.86 1.66 21.01
C ASP A 96 14.46 1.03 20.84
N ILE A 97 13.88 1.07 19.64
CA ILE A 97 12.58 0.44 19.38
C ILE A 97 12.63 -1.09 19.56
N ASP A 98 11.52 -1.66 20.04
CA ASP A 98 11.41 -3.10 20.29
C ASP A 98 11.14 -3.92 19.03
N PHE A 99 10.41 -3.39 18.05
CA PHE A 99 10.10 -4.05 16.77
C PHE A 99 9.66 -3.05 15.70
N ILE A 100 9.67 -3.49 14.44
CA ILE A 100 9.13 -2.75 13.30
C ILE A 100 7.87 -3.45 12.81
N ALA A 101 6.75 -2.71 12.69
CA ALA A 101 5.55 -3.16 12.02
C ALA A 101 5.56 -2.61 10.58
N ALA A 102 5.92 -3.47 9.62
CA ALA A 102 6.03 -3.10 8.22
C ALA A 102 4.65 -3.13 7.54
N SER A 103 4.16 -1.97 7.10
CA SER A 103 2.88 -1.86 6.39
C SER A 103 2.99 -2.26 4.92
N PHE A 104 1.87 -2.73 4.36
CA PHE A 104 1.72 -3.08 2.94
C PHE A 104 2.77 -4.06 2.41
N VAL A 105 3.17 -5.04 3.22
CA VAL A 105 4.08 -6.10 2.77
C VAL A 105 3.41 -6.94 1.67
N ARG A 106 4.08 -7.05 0.52
CA ARG A 106 3.57 -7.75 -0.67
C ARG A 106 4.18 -9.12 -0.88
N ASN A 107 5.44 -9.29 -0.49
CA ASN A 107 6.22 -10.51 -0.67
C ASN A 107 7.39 -10.57 0.34
N ALA A 108 8.14 -11.68 0.34
CA ALA A 108 9.28 -11.85 1.23
C ALA A 108 10.38 -10.80 1.02
N GLU A 109 10.56 -10.32 -0.22
CA GLU A 109 11.60 -9.34 -0.55
C GLU A 109 11.43 -8.03 0.22
N CYS A 110 10.17 -7.60 0.43
CA CYS A 110 9.87 -6.43 1.26
C CYS A 110 10.44 -6.56 2.69
N VAL A 111 10.30 -7.74 3.30
CA VAL A 111 10.83 -8.00 4.66
C VAL A 111 12.35 -8.08 4.64
N LEU A 112 12.91 -8.75 3.63
CA LEU A 112 14.36 -8.93 3.50
C LEU A 112 15.10 -7.61 3.25
N GLU A 113 14.49 -6.67 2.53
CA GLU A 113 15.05 -5.33 2.31
C GLU A 113 15.14 -4.54 3.63
N ILE A 114 14.07 -4.56 4.45
CA ILE A 114 14.08 -3.96 5.79
C ILE A 114 15.17 -4.61 6.65
N ARG A 115 15.27 -5.93 6.63
CA ARG A 115 16.28 -6.68 7.41
C ARG A 115 17.69 -6.37 6.96
N ALA A 116 17.94 -6.22 5.66
CA ALA A 116 19.23 -5.79 5.13
C ALA A 116 19.60 -4.39 5.63
N PHE A 117 18.66 -3.46 5.61
CA PHE A 117 18.87 -2.10 6.10
C PHE A 117 19.13 -2.07 7.62
N LEU A 118 18.39 -2.85 8.43
CA LEU A 118 18.68 -2.98 9.86
C LEU A 118 20.08 -3.54 10.12
N LYS A 119 20.57 -4.45 9.27
CA LYS A 119 21.94 -4.95 9.37
C LYS A 119 22.98 -3.88 9.08
N GLU A 120 22.73 -2.97 8.15
CA GLU A 120 23.60 -1.82 7.87
C GLU A 120 23.67 -0.85 9.06
N LEU A 121 22.60 -0.80 9.87
CA LEU A 121 22.51 0.02 11.10
C LEU A 121 23.02 -0.73 12.36
N ASP A 122 23.68 -1.88 12.23
CA ASP A 122 24.10 -2.73 13.35
C ASP A 122 22.95 -3.16 14.29
N ALA A 123 21.72 -3.19 13.79
CA ALA A 123 20.50 -3.53 14.54
C ALA A 123 19.74 -4.76 13.99
N PRO A 124 20.43 -5.87 13.59
CA PRO A 124 19.77 -7.03 12.98
C PRO A 124 18.87 -7.81 13.93
N TYR A 125 18.90 -7.48 15.22
CA TYR A 125 18.13 -8.10 16.30
C TYR A 125 16.71 -7.57 16.42
N ILE A 126 16.38 -6.43 15.78
CA ILE A 126 15.04 -5.85 15.83
C ILE A 126 14.08 -6.72 15.00
N PRO A 127 13.03 -7.28 15.63
CA PRO A 127 12.07 -8.12 14.93
C PRO A 127 11.20 -7.31 13.97
N ILE A 128 10.82 -7.96 12.85
CA ILE A 128 9.95 -7.38 11.83
C ILE A 128 8.61 -8.11 11.84
N ILE A 129 7.53 -7.38 12.11
CA ILE A 129 6.15 -7.84 11.99
C ILE A 129 5.64 -7.40 10.63
N ALA A 130 5.36 -8.35 9.73
CA ALA A 130 4.80 -8.05 8.42
C ALA A 130 3.28 -7.85 8.53
N LYS A 131 2.79 -6.69 8.08
CA LYS A 131 1.35 -6.41 8.03
C LYS A 131 0.80 -6.83 6.67
N ILE A 132 -0.19 -7.72 6.70
CA ILE A 132 -0.89 -8.23 5.53
C ILE A 132 -2.13 -7.36 5.31
N GLU A 133 -2.07 -6.52 4.29
CA GLU A 133 -3.01 -5.44 4.03
C GLU A 133 -3.50 -5.40 2.57
N ASN A 134 -3.01 -6.31 1.73
CA ASN A 134 -3.32 -6.32 0.29
C ASN A 134 -3.42 -7.75 -0.26
N ALA A 135 -4.06 -7.88 -1.42
CA ALA A 135 -4.28 -9.16 -2.09
C ALA A 135 -2.96 -9.86 -2.50
N GLU A 136 -1.89 -9.10 -2.82
CA GLU A 136 -0.59 -9.68 -3.17
C GLU A 136 0.06 -10.33 -1.95
N GLY A 137 0.01 -9.67 -0.78
CA GLY A 137 0.50 -10.22 0.48
C GLY A 137 -0.20 -11.51 0.89
N ILE A 138 -1.52 -11.63 0.62
CA ILE A 138 -2.24 -12.89 0.85
C ILE A 138 -1.71 -14.00 -0.07
N ARG A 139 -1.54 -13.73 -1.35
CA ARG A 139 -1.03 -14.74 -2.29
C ARG A 139 0.37 -15.22 -1.94
N ASN A 140 1.18 -14.36 -1.36
CA ASN A 140 2.57 -14.62 -1.01
C ASN A 140 2.78 -14.91 0.48
N ILE A 141 1.72 -15.21 1.23
CA ILE A 141 1.73 -15.31 2.70
C ILE A 141 2.77 -16.33 3.21
N ASP A 142 2.93 -17.45 2.54
CA ASP A 142 3.85 -18.51 2.95
C ASP A 142 5.33 -18.07 2.93
N GLU A 143 5.72 -17.29 1.94
CA GLU A 143 7.10 -16.77 1.86
C GLU A 143 7.30 -15.60 2.83
N ILE A 144 6.27 -14.77 3.06
CA ILE A 144 6.31 -13.68 4.04
C ILE A 144 6.48 -14.25 5.45
N ILE A 145 5.73 -15.29 5.83
CA ILE A 145 5.85 -15.97 7.12
C ILE A 145 7.26 -16.51 7.36
N ARG A 146 7.94 -17.00 6.31
CA ARG A 146 9.31 -17.51 6.45
C ARG A 146 10.35 -16.39 6.61
N ALA A 147 10.07 -15.19 6.13
CA ALA A 147 11.00 -14.05 6.16
C ALA A 147 10.82 -13.14 7.37
N ALA A 148 9.58 -13.01 7.87
CA ALA A 148 9.21 -12.14 8.99
C ALA A 148 9.35 -12.87 10.35
N ASP A 149 9.45 -12.09 11.42
CA ASP A 149 9.45 -12.60 12.78
C ASP A 149 8.02 -12.72 13.35
N GLY A 150 7.07 -12.02 12.75
CA GLY A 150 5.65 -12.06 13.08
C GLY A 150 4.77 -11.54 11.94
N ILE A 151 3.49 -11.84 12.01
CA ILE A 151 2.48 -11.45 11.04
C ILE A 151 1.35 -10.70 11.75
N MET A 152 0.89 -9.63 11.14
CA MET A 152 -0.33 -8.92 11.54
C MET A 152 -1.29 -8.87 10.34
N VAL A 153 -2.46 -9.47 10.48
CA VAL A 153 -3.52 -9.34 9.47
C VAL A 153 -4.33 -8.08 9.78
N ALA A 154 -4.09 -7.00 9.03
CA ALA A 154 -4.75 -5.73 9.19
C ALA A 154 -6.09 -5.74 8.43
N ARG A 155 -7.13 -6.28 9.06
CA ARG A 155 -8.42 -6.56 8.42
C ARG A 155 -9.14 -5.32 7.90
N GLY A 156 -8.93 -4.15 8.51
CA GLY A 156 -9.48 -2.87 8.05
C GLY A 156 -8.97 -2.52 6.66
N ASP A 157 -7.65 -2.42 6.53
CA ASP A 157 -6.98 -2.09 5.26
C ASP A 157 -7.21 -3.19 4.21
N LEU A 158 -7.11 -4.44 4.62
CA LEU A 158 -7.33 -5.59 3.75
C LEU A 158 -8.75 -5.64 3.18
N GLY A 159 -9.77 -5.23 3.95
CA GLY A 159 -11.16 -5.15 3.51
C GLY A 159 -11.44 -4.08 2.44
N VAL A 160 -10.52 -3.15 2.22
CA VAL A 160 -10.58 -2.21 1.08
C VAL A 160 -10.08 -2.89 -0.21
N GLU A 161 -9.16 -3.85 -0.07
CA GLU A 161 -8.45 -4.50 -1.18
C GLU A 161 -9.13 -5.78 -1.68
N ILE A 162 -9.84 -6.50 -0.80
CA ILE A 162 -10.45 -7.80 -1.13
C ILE A 162 -11.93 -7.83 -0.76
N PRO A 163 -12.75 -8.65 -1.45
CA PRO A 163 -14.17 -8.86 -1.12
C PRO A 163 -14.36 -9.37 0.31
N ALA A 164 -15.45 -8.95 0.95
CA ALA A 164 -15.79 -9.34 2.33
C ALA A 164 -15.86 -10.87 2.52
N GLU A 165 -16.35 -11.61 1.51
CA GLU A 165 -16.44 -13.06 1.52
C GLU A 165 -15.06 -13.76 1.56
N GLU A 166 -14.03 -13.12 1.02
CA GLU A 166 -12.66 -13.61 1.10
C GLU A 166 -12.04 -13.29 2.46
N LEU A 167 -12.32 -12.12 3.00
CA LEU A 167 -11.89 -11.70 4.32
C LEU A 167 -12.45 -12.60 5.43
N GLU A 168 -13.72 -13.02 5.32
CA GLU A 168 -14.35 -13.94 6.26
C GLU A 168 -13.68 -15.32 6.29
N LYS A 169 -13.26 -15.84 5.12
CA LYS A 169 -12.55 -17.12 5.05
C LYS A 169 -11.21 -17.10 5.78
N MET A 170 -10.55 -15.96 5.86
CA MET A 170 -9.30 -15.79 6.59
C MET A 170 -9.50 -15.80 8.11
N SER A 171 -10.70 -15.50 8.60
CA SER A 171 -11.05 -15.51 10.03
C SER A 171 -11.19 -16.93 10.58
N THR A 172 -11.35 -17.93 9.72
CA THR A 172 -11.59 -19.35 10.11
C THR A 172 -10.33 -20.21 10.09
N VAL A 173 -9.16 -19.67 9.75
CA VAL A 173 -7.87 -20.41 9.79
C VAL A 173 -7.31 -20.52 11.23
N GLY A 174 -8.02 -20.05 12.23
CA GLY A 174 -7.67 -20.12 13.65
C GLY A 174 -8.10 -21.38 14.40
N ASP A 175 -8.77 -22.33 13.74
CA ASP A 175 -9.25 -23.58 14.34
C ASP A 175 -8.52 -24.82 13.76
N VAL A 176 -7.18 -24.86 13.92
CA VAL A 176 -6.39 -26.07 13.73
C VAL A 176 -5.42 -26.25 14.89
#